data_ca240503dd596aa81916eb4d1e241e31
#
_entry.id   ca240503dd596aa81916eb4d1e241e31
#
_cell.length_a   1.000
_cell.length_b   1.000
_cell.length_c   1.000
_cell.angle_alpha   90.00
_cell.angle_beta   90.00
_cell.angle_gamma   90.00
#
_symmetry.space_group_name_H-M   'P 1'
#
loop_
_entity.id
_entity.type
_entity.pdbx_description
1 polymer ?
#
loop_
_entity_poly.entity_id
_entity_poly.type
_entity_poly.pdbx_seq_one_letter_code
_entity_poly.pdbx_strand_id
1 'polypeptide(L)'
;MKIVYIYDSIARIGGTERILTDKMNYLAETYGHEVYLITSSQGNHPLSFPLSDKVKHIDLDTKFHLQYQHPFLKQLRMGWSLDHKFEQRLKKEITRINPDIISGNTSFKADLICRLDCKAKKVIESHCAKTYTRIPENRKKSFFKDVKDRYVSCQCFREIKRYSDAIVTLTQEDATMWGKDPNIHVIPNTTSIIDTHTSSPCEAPRVIAAGRLTWQKGFDRLIDAWDIVQKRHPGWMLDIFGEGFYKDFLTKQVKDQKLEHSITIHPFTQNITQEYLNSSIMALSSNYEGFGLVLIEAMSLGVPCVSFDCPFGPSEIIRDQEDGLLVKNGDIQGFANAICHLIEHEAERKAFGKSAKENVKRYSPQNIMPQWEMLFHKLTEK
;
A
#
# COMPACT_ATOMS: atom_id res chain seq x y z
N MET A 1 -19.84 -5.82 -16.89
CA MET A 1 -20.37 -5.93 -15.51
C MET A 1 -20.50 -4.55 -14.90
N LYS A 2 -21.36 -4.41 -13.86
CA LYS A 2 -21.40 -3.22 -13.00
C LYS A 2 -20.63 -3.47 -11.73
N ILE A 3 -19.59 -2.69 -11.48
CA ILE A 3 -18.67 -2.88 -10.34
C ILE A 3 -18.71 -1.64 -9.47
N VAL A 4 -18.95 -1.82 -8.16
CA VAL A 4 -18.96 -0.73 -7.18
C VAL A 4 -17.80 -0.89 -6.21
N TYR A 5 -16.94 0.11 -6.12
CA TYR A 5 -15.91 0.23 -5.10
C TYR A 5 -16.40 1.13 -3.96
N ILE A 6 -16.26 0.67 -2.72
CA ILE A 6 -16.68 1.43 -1.53
C ILE A 6 -15.45 1.76 -0.69
N TYR A 7 -15.22 3.05 -0.47
CA TYR A 7 -14.06 3.58 0.23
C TYR A 7 -14.44 4.73 1.18
N ASP A 8 -13.58 5.05 2.14
CA ASP A 8 -13.85 6.23 3.00
C ASP A 8 -13.66 7.53 2.20
N SER A 9 -12.46 7.73 1.69
CA SER A 9 -12.07 8.87 0.87
C SER A 9 -10.79 8.54 0.10
N ILE A 10 -10.64 9.07 -1.10
CA ILE A 10 -9.41 8.99 -1.90
C ILE A 10 -8.74 10.37 -2.05
N ALA A 11 -8.90 11.22 -1.03
CA ALA A 11 -8.27 12.55 -0.96
C ALA A 11 -6.83 12.49 -0.41
N ARG A 12 -6.44 11.38 0.23
CA ARG A 12 -5.09 11.21 0.76
C ARG A 12 -4.15 10.66 -0.31
N ILE A 13 -2.93 11.18 -0.35
CA ILE A 13 -1.90 10.64 -1.21
C ILE A 13 -1.31 9.39 -0.54
N GLY A 14 -1.54 8.24 -1.15
CA GLY A 14 -1.05 6.95 -0.65
C GLY A 14 -1.04 5.88 -1.73
N GLY A 15 -0.29 4.80 -1.50
CA GLY A 15 -0.18 3.69 -2.44
C GLY A 15 -1.52 2.98 -2.68
N THR A 16 -2.36 2.87 -1.65
CA THR A 16 -3.67 2.23 -1.78
C THR A 16 -4.61 3.02 -2.67
N GLU A 17 -4.65 4.36 -2.48
CA GLU A 17 -5.48 5.26 -3.28
C GLU A 17 -5.04 5.24 -4.75
N ARG A 18 -3.73 5.20 -5.01
CA ARG A 18 -3.18 5.08 -6.37
C ARG A 18 -3.61 3.78 -7.03
N ILE A 19 -3.35 2.65 -6.40
CA ILE A 19 -3.69 1.32 -6.93
C ILE A 19 -5.19 1.18 -7.19
N LEU A 20 -6.01 1.67 -6.27
CA LEU A 20 -7.46 1.64 -6.42
C LEU A 20 -7.91 2.45 -7.64
N THR A 21 -7.35 3.66 -7.81
CA THR A 21 -7.66 4.53 -8.96
C THR A 21 -7.21 3.89 -10.27
N ASP A 22 -5.97 3.40 -10.35
CA ASP A 22 -5.41 2.75 -11.54
C ASP A 22 -6.24 1.51 -11.92
N LYS A 23 -6.64 0.69 -10.95
CA LYS A 23 -7.49 -0.49 -11.16
C LYS A 23 -8.88 -0.12 -11.68
N MET A 24 -9.55 0.86 -11.08
CA MET A 24 -10.86 1.32 -11.55
C MET A 24 -10.80 1.88 -12.97
N ASN A 25 -9.78 2.69 -13.27
CA ASN A 25 -9.55 3.23 -14.60
C ASN A 25 -9.34 2.09 -15.62
N TYR A 26 -8.50 1.12 -15.31
CA TYR A 26 -8.25 -0.02 -16.20
C TYR A 26 -9.51 -0.86 -16.46
N LEU A 27 -10.30 -1.14 -15.44
CA LEU A 27 -11.57 -1.87 -15.58
C LEU A 27 -12.57 -1.12 -16.45
N ALA A 28 -12.63 0.20 -16.32
CA ALA A 28 -13.56 1.02 -17.09
C ALA A 28 -13.09 1.30 -18.53
N GLU A 29 -11.79 1.52 -18.72
CA GLU A 29 -11.23 1.94 -20.02
C GLU A 29 -10.90 0.75 -20.91
N THR A 30 -10.27 -0.30 -20.34
CA THR A 30 -9.75 -1.45 -21.09
C THR A 30 -10.80 -2.55 -21.21
N TYR A 31 -11.50 -2.89 -20.11
CA TYR A 31 -12.52 -3.95 -20.15
C TYR A 31 -13.94 -3.43 -20.39
N GLY A 32 -14.15 -2.10 -20.38
CA GLY A 32 -15.45 -1.49 -20.68
C GLY A 32 -16.50 -1.75 -19.60
N HIS A 33 -16.10 -2.03 -18.35
CA HIS A 33 -17.03 -2.20 -17.26
C HIS A 33 -17.66 -0.86 -16.84
N GLU A 34 -18.88 -0.92 -16.33
CA GLU A 34 -19.54 0.22 -15.69
C GLU A 34 -19.06 0.28 -14.23
N VAL A 35 -18.08 1.16 -13.96
CA VAL A 35 -17.41 1.25 -12.67
C VAL A 35 -17.91 2.45 -11.88
N TYR A 36 -18.21 2.22 -10.61
CA TYR A 36 -18.62 3.24 -9.64
C TYR A 36 -17.64 3.29 -8.47
N LEU A 37 -17.28 4.49 -8.05
CA LEU A 37 -16.63 4.73 -6.78
C LEU A 37 -17.64 5.38 -5.82
N ILE A 38 -17.93 4.73 -4.70
CA ILE A 38 -18.74 5.29 -3.63
C ILE A 38 -17.83 5.66 -2.46
N THR A 39 -17.78 6.95 -2.11
CA THR A 39 -17.04 7.42 -0.93
C THR A 39 -17.99 7.81 0.19
N SER A 40 -17.53 7.70 1.43
CA SER A 40 -18.33 8.09 2.60
C SER A 40 -18.14 9.55 2.98
N SER A 41 -16.97 10.12 2.74
CA SER A 41 -16.55 11.42 3.28
C SER A 41 -15.53 12.14 2.38
N GLN A 42 -15.71 12.11 1.06
CA GLN A 42 -14.82 12.83 0.13
C GLN A 42 -14.99 14.34 0.27
N GLY A 43 -16.22 14.83 0.38
CA GLY A 43 -16.54 16.25 0.44
C GLY A 43 -16.00 17.03 -0.76
N ASN A 44 -15.47 18.22 -0.51
CA ASN A 44 -14.89 19.09 -1.54
C ASN A 44 -13.37 18.84 -1.75
N HIS A 45 -12.80 17.78 -1.14
CA HIS A 45 -11.40 17.48 -1.33
C HIS A 45 -11.16 16.90 -2.74
N PRO A 46 -10.11 17.36 -3.45
CA PRO A 46 -9.77 16.79 -4.75
C PRO A 46 -9.38 15.32 -4.61
N LEU A 47 -9.56 14.55 -5.66
CA LEU A 47 -9.05 13.20 -5.76
C LEU A 47 -7.52 13.26 -5.86
N SER A 48 -6.82 12.40 -5.13
CA SER A 48 -5.35 12.40 -5.10
C SER A 48 -4.71 11.95 -6.41
N PHE A 49 -5.42 11.13 -7.17
CA PHE A 49 -4.99 10.61 -8.47
C PHE A 49 -6.09 10.80 -9.51
N PRO A 50 -5.73 10.98 -10.80
CA PRO A 50 -6.69 11.18 -11.86
C PRO A 50 -7.63 9.97 -12.01
N LEU A 51 -8.92 10.20 -11.82
CA LEU A 51 -9.96 9.21 -12.05
C LEU A 51 -10.52 9.41 -13.47
N SER A 52 -10.66 8.32 -14.23
CA SER A 52 -11.23 8.35 -15.58
C SER A 52 -12.66 8.87 -15.55
N ASP A 53 -13.03 9.64 -16.56
CA ASP A 53 -14.42 10.15 -16.77
C ASP A 53 -15.44 9.00 -16.96
N LYS A 54 -14.96 7.78 -17.26
CA LYS A 54 -15.80 6.58 -17.35
C LYS A 54 -16.16 6.01 -15.98
N VAL A 55 -15.44 6.39 -14.90
CA VAL A 55 -15.73 5.96 -13.54
C VAL A 55 -16.66 6.97 -12.87
N LYS A 56 -17.81 6.52 -12.42
CA LYS A 56 -18.83 7.37 -11.78
C LYS A 56 -18.56 7.50 -10.28
N HIS A 57 -18.25 8.72 -9.82
CA HIS A 57 -18.02 8.97 -8.39
C HIS A 57 -19.29 9.46 -7.67
N ILE A 58 -19.58 8.90 -6.52
CA ILE A 58 -20.72 9.23 -5.65
C ILE A 58 -20.20 9.39 -4.21
N ASP A 59 -20.34 10.58 -3.63
CA ASP A 59 -20.04 10.78 -2.22
C ASP A 59 -21.30 10.70 -1.37
N LEU A 60 -21.29 9.83 -0.36
CA LEU A 60 -22.41 9.65 0.56
C LEU A 60 -22.51 10.76 1.62
N ASP A 61 -21.52 11.63 1.71
CA ASP A 61 -21.49 12.77 2.65
C ASP A 61 -21.87 12.35 4.09
N THR A 62 -21.25 11.28 4.59
CA THR A 62 -21.54 10.75 5.93
C THR A 62 -20.78 11.49 7.01
N LYS A 63 -19.59 12.05 6.69
CA LYS A 63 -18.77 12.90 7.58
C LYS A 63 -18.40 12.23 8.90
N PHE A 64 -17.89 11.00 8.83
CA PHE A 64 -17.47 10.24 10.03
C PHE A 64 -16.48 10.98 10.93
N HIS A 65 -15.64 11.87 10.36
CA HIS A 65 -14.67 12.65 11.11
C HIS A 65 -15.31 13.56 12.20
N LEU A 66 -16.58 13.97 12.04
CA LEU A 66 -17.26 14.84 12.98
C LEU A 66 -17.45 14.18 14.37
N GLN A 67 -17.51 12.84 14.45
CA GLN A 67 -17.67 12.15 15.73
C GLN A 67 -16.50 12.42 16.69
N TYR A 68 -15.27 12.58 16.14
CA TYR A 68 -14.05 12.75 16.96
C TYR A 68 -13.92 14.13 17.62
N GLN A 69 -14.79 15.08 17.28
CA GLN A 69 -14.84 16.41 17.89
C GLN A 69 -15.61 16.45 19.23
N HIS A 70 -16.13 15.30 19.69
CA HIS A 70 -17.01 15.24 20.85
C HIS A 70 -16.47 14.34 21.97
N PRO A 71 -16.92 14.53 23.25
CA PRO A 71 -16.61 13.64 24.36
C PRO A 71 -17.07 12.19 24.10
N PHE A 72 -16.41 11.22 24.72
CA PHE A 72 -16.52 9.79 24.45
C PHE A 72 -17.96 9.24 24.33
N LEU A 73 -18.86 9.56 25.29
CA LEU A 73 -20.26 9.08 25.24
C LEU A 73 -21.04 9.66 24.05
N LYS A 74 -20.84 10.94 23.75
CA LYS A 74 -21.45 11.58 22.58
C LYS A 74 -20.86 11.07 21.28
N GLN A 75 -19.55 10.77 21.27
CA GLN A 75 -18.86 10.13 20.16
C GLN A 75 -19.47 8.77 19.81
N LEU A 76 -19.72 7.90 20.81
CA LEU A 76 -20.34 6.59 20.59
C LEU A 76 -21.76 6.73 19.98
N ARG A 77 -22.59 7.61 20.56
CA ARG A 77 -23.96 7.84 20.06
C ARG A 77 -23.97 8.41 18.64
N MET A 78 -23.06 9.35 18.37
CA MET A 78 -22.90 9.92 17.03
C MET A 78 -22.38 8.89 16.05
N GLY A 79 -21.45 8.02 16.46
CA GLY A 79 -20.93 6.92 15.64
C GLY A 79 -22.05 6.00 15.14
N TRP A 80 -22.95 5.57 16.01
CA TRP A 80 -24.11 4.76 15.62
C TRP A 80 -25.05 5.49 14.65
N SER A 81 -25.30 6.78 14.88
CA SER A 81 -26.14 7.57 13.97
C SER A 81 -25.49 7.72 12.59
N LEU A 82 -24.17 7.92 12.55
CA LEU A 82 -23.42 8.03 11.28
C LEU A 82 -23.34 6.68 10.56
N ASP A 83 -23.19 5.58 11.29
CA ASP A 83 -23.23 4.22 10.71
C ASP A 83 -24.59 3.93 10.09
N HIS A 84 -25.66 4.25 10.78
CA HIS A 84 -27.02 4.07 10.24
C HIS A 84 -27.28 4.97 9.02
N LYS A 85 -26.83 6.24 9.07
CA LYS A 85 -26.92 7.16 7.91
C LYS A 85 -26.14 6.63 6.71
N PHE A 86 -24.92 6.12 6.94
CA PHE A 86 -24.09 5.50 5.90
C PHE A 86 -24.79 4.29 5.28
N GLU A 87 -25.28 3.39 6.12
CA GLU A 87 -25.98 2.17 5.67
C GLU A 87 -27.22 2.48 4.83
N GLN A 88 -28.05 3.42 5.27
CA GLN A 88 -29.25 3.82 4.52
C GLN A 88 -28.87 4.44 3.16
N ARG A 89 -27.91 5.36 3.13
CA ARG A 89 -27.48 5.99 1.87
C ARG A 89 -26.80 5.01 0.94
N LEU A 90 -25.94 4.15 1.47
CA LEU A 90 -25.29 3.10 0.71
C LEU A 90 -26.31 2.14 0.11
N LYS A 91 -27.28 1.64 0.91
CA LYS A 91 -28.34 0.74 0.44
C LYS A 91 -29.16 1.37 -0.67
N LYS A 92 -29.49 2.66 -0.57
CA LYS A 92 -30.20 3.40 -1.62
C LYS A 92 -29.41 3.39 -2.94
N GLU A 93 -28.11 3.73 -2.90
CA GLU A 93 -27.29 3.77 -4.10
C GLU A 93 -27.04 2.36 -4.68
N ILE A 94 -26.78 1.37 -3.84
CA ILE A 94 -26.63 -0.04 -4.29
C ILE A 94 -27.90 -0.54 -4.96
N THR A 95 -29.08 -0.22 -4.40
CA THR A 95 -30.36 -0.61 -5.03
C THR A 95 -30.54 0.09 -6.37
N ARG A 96 -30.18 1.38 -6.48
CA ARG A 96 -30.27 2.16 -7.73
C ARG A 96 -29.31 1.65 -8.82
N ILE A 97 -28.07 1.34 -8.45
CA ILE A 97 -27.04 0.87 -9.37
C ILE A 97 -27.31 -0.58 -9.77
N ASN A 98 -27.76 -1.42 -8.83
CA ASN A 98 -27.92 -2.87 -8.96
C ASN A 98 -26.65 -3.52 -9.53
N PRO A 99 -25.52 -3.47 -8.76
CA PRO A 99 -24.23 -3.96 -9.24
C PRO A 99 -24.16 -5.49 -9.28
N ASP A 100 -23.21 -5.99 -10.08
CA ASP A 100 -22.81 -7.40 -10.10
C ASP A 100 -21.78 -7.69 -9.00
N ILE A 101 -20.84 -6.74 -8.79
CA ILE A 101 -19.74 -6.82 -7.82
C ILE A 101 -19.75 -5.59 -6.92
N ILE A 102 -19.55 -5.81 -5.63
CA ILE A 102 -19.21 -4.78 -4.65
C ILE A 102 -17.83 -5.11 -4.08
N SER A 103 -16.87 -4.20 -4.26
CA SER A 103 -15.54 -4.30 -3.67
C SER A 103 -15.38 -3.30 -2.52
N GLY A 104 -14.86 -3.77 -1.40
CA GLY A 104 -14.49 -2.97 -0.25
C GLY A 104 -13.12 -3.37 0.28
N ASN A 105 -12.58 -2.63 1.24
CA ASN A 105 -11.31 -2.99 1.86
C ASN A 105 -11.46 -3.31 3.36
N THR A 106 -10.51 -4.06 3.90
CA THR A 106 -10.50 -4.46 5.31
C THR A 106 -10.43 -3.29 6.30
N SER A 107 -9.99 -2.11 5.86
CA SER A 107 -9.77 -0.94 6.72
C SER A 107 -11.05 -0.12 6.95
N PHE A 108 -12.05 -0.22 6.08
CA PHE A 108 -13.24 0.62 6.13
C PHE A 108 -14.54 -0.17 6.03
N LYS A 109 -15.28 -0.29 7.14
CA LYS A 109 -16.65 -0.83 7.21
C LYS A 109 -16.88 -2.15 6.45
N ALA A 110 -15.84 -3.00 6.31
CA ALA A 110 -15.92 -4.24 5.54
C ALA A 110 -16.99 -5.20 6.06
N ASP A 111 -17.17 -5.29 7.37
CA ASP A 111 -18.20 -6.08 8.03
C ASP A 111 -19.62 -5.63 7.65
N LEU A 112 -19.85 -4.33 7.53
CA LEU A 112 -21.11 -3.77 7.09
C LEU A 112 -21.33 -4.02 5.59
N ILE A 113 -20.30 -3.81 4.77
CA ILE A 113 -20.35 -4.05 3.32
C ILE A 113 -20.68 -5.52 3.03
N CYS A 114 -20.08 -6.46 3.75
CA CYS A 114 -20.32 -7.88 3.59
C CYS A 114 -21.79 -8.27 3.93
N ARG A 115 -22.40 -7.57 4.90
CA ARG A 115 -23.79 -7.84 5.34
C ARG A 115 -24.85 -7.11 4.52
N LEU A 116 -24.49 -6.35 3.48
CA LEU A 116 -25.47 -5.70 2.61
C LEU A 116 -26.40 -6.75 1.97
N ASP A 117 -27.69 -6.58 2.19
CA ASP A 117 -28.72 -7.40 1.58
C ASP A 117 -28.94 -6.98 0.11
N CYS A 118 -28.21 -7.62 -0.78
CA CYS A 118 -28.29 -7.43 -2.24
C CYS A 118 -27.71 -8.63 -2.97
N LYS A 119 -28.01 -8.75 -4.26
CA LYS A 119 -27.56 -9.87 -5.11
C LYS A 119 -26.09 -9.79 -5.51
N ALA A 120 -25.47 -8.60 -5.38
CA ALA A 120 -24.07 -8.39 -5.77
C ALA A 120 -23.13 -9.29 -4.96
N LYS A 121 -22.10 -9.78 -5.61
CA LYS A 121 -20.98 -10.50 -4.98
C LYS A 121 -20.07 -9.55 -4.23
N LYS A 122 -19.70 -9.90 -2.99
CA LYS A 122 -18.89 -9.08 -2.10
C LYS A 122 -17.44 -9.54 -2.12
N VAL A 123 -16.57 -8.67 -2.60
CA VAL A 123 -15.12 -8.88 -2.65
C VAL A 123 -14.46 -7.94 -1.65
N ILE A 124 -13.65 -8.48 -0.74
CA ILE A 124 -12.94 -7.67 0.26
C ILE A 124 -11.44 -7.74 0.01
N GLU A 125 -10.83 -6.58 -0.18
CA GLU A 125 -9.41 -6.43 -0.47
C GLU A 125 -8.60 -6.15 0.80
N SER A 126 -7.53 -6.90 1.02
CA SER A 126 -6.60 -6.74 2.15
C SER A 126 -5.37 -5.93 1.68
N HIS A 127 -5.48 -4.60 1.63
CA HIS A 127 -4.38 -3.71 1.25
C HIS A 127 -3.34 -3.49 2.37
N CYS A 128 -3.69 -3.82 3.59
CA CYS A 128 -2.80 -3.88 4.73
C CYS A 128 -2.90 -5.30 5.30
N ALA A 129 -1.77 -5.93 5.56
CA ALA A 129 -1.77 -7.29 6.08
C ALA A 129 -2.70 -7.42 7.29
N LYS A 130 -3.44 -8.52 7.36
CA LYS A 130 -4.49 -8.77 8.38
C LYS A 130 -4.02 -8.45 9.79
N THR A 131 -2.79 -8.81 10.13
CA THR A 131 -2.20 -8.60 11.46
C THR A 131 -2.07 -7.13 11.84
N TYR A 132 -1.87 -6.25 10.87
CA TYR A 132 -1.64 -4.81 11.08
C TYR A 132 -2.85 -3.94 10.73
N THR A 133 -3.89 -4.53 10.16
CA THR A 133 -5.14 -3.83 9.85
C THR A 133 -5.74 -3.28 11.16
N ARG A 134 -6.13 -2.01 11.16
CA ARG A 134 -6.78 -1.32 12.29
C ARG A 134 -5.89 -1.08 13.51
N ILE A 135 -4.57 -1.26 13.43
CA ILE A 135 -3.66 -0.85 14.51
C ILE A 135 -3.20 0.59 14.22
N PRO A 136 -3.58 1.58 15.06
CA PRO A 136 -3.13 2.97 14.87
C PRO A 136 -1.63 3.09 15.11
N GLU A 137 -0.88 3.61 14.15
CA GLU A 137 0.58 3.78 14.24
C GLU A 137 1.03 4.73 15.38
N ASN A 138 0.16 5.66 15.80
CA ASN A 138 0.47 6.74 16.78
C ASN A 138 -0.03 6.50 18.18
N ARG A 139 -0.31 5.28 18.56
CA ARG A 139 -1.01 5.03 19.80
C ARG A 139 -0.08 4.89 21.00
N LYS A 140 -0.34 5.67 22.07
CA LYS A 140 0.15 5.33 23.42
C LYS A 140 -0.44 3.97 23.80
N LYS A 141 0.43 2.97 24.08
CA LYS A 141 0.04 1.63 24.48
C LYS A 141 -0.88 1.69 25.72
N SER A 142 -2.07 1.10 25.60
CA SER A 142 -3.02 0.94 26.71
C SER A 142 -3.60 -0.47 26.64
N PHE A 143 -3.30 -1.31 27.62
CA PHE A 143 -3.69 -2.71 27.65
C PHE A 143 -5.18 -2.96 27.37
N PHE A 144 -6.07 -2.25 28.05
CA PHE A 144 -7.52 -2.41 27.87
C PHE A 144 -7.99 -2.00 26.46
N LYS A 145 -7.38 -0.97 25.90
CA LYS A 145 -7.71 -0.49 24.56
C LYS A 145 -7.19 -1.45 23.49
N ASP A 146 -6.03 -2.04 23.69
CA ASP A 146 -5.44 -3.04 22.79
C ASP A 146 -6.25 -4.34 22.78
N VAL A 147 -6.74 -4.79 23.92
CA VAL A 147 -7.64 -5.97 24.03
C VAL A 147 -8.96 -5.70 23.31
N LYS A 148 -9.56 -4.52 23.51
CA LYS A 148 -10.80 -4.12 22.81
C LYS A 148 -10.62 -4.09 21.30
N ASP A 149 -9.54 -3.49 20.81
CA ASP A 149 -9.30 -3.36 19.37
C ASP A 149 -9.00 -4.73 18.73
N ARG A 150 -8.29 -5.60 19.43
CA ARG A 150 -8.12 -7.00 19.01
C ARG A 150 -9.45 -7.74 18.91
N TYR A 151 -10.32 -7.57 19.91
CA TYR A 151 -11.65 -8.19 19.89
C TYR A 151 -12.49 -7.67 18.72
N VAL A 152 -12.57 -6.35 18.52
CA VAL A 152 -13.32 -5.73 17.41
C VAL A 152 -12.76 -6.18 16.07
N SER A 153 -11.43 -6.21 15.93
CA SER A 153 -10.79 -6.69 14.69
C SER A 153 -11.09 -8.17 14.44
N CYS A 154 -11.04 -9.01 15.47
CA CYS A 154 -11.36 -10.43 15.36
C CYS A 154 -12.81 -10.67 14.92
N GLN A 155 -13.77 -9.91 15.49
CA GLN A 155 -15.16 -9.98 15.08
C GLN A 155 -15.33 -9.54 13.62
N CYS A 156 -14.72 -8.42 13.22
CA CYS A 156 -14.78 -7.95 11.84
C CYS A 156 -14.24 -8.99 10.85
N PHE A 157 -13.08 -9.58 11.13
CA PHE A 157 -12.50 -10.61 10.26
C PHE A 157 -13.35 -11.88 10.19
N ARG A 158 -14.02 -12.24 11.29
CA ARG A 158 -14.98 -13.37 11.30
C ARG A 158 -16.19 -13.05 10.42
N GLU A 159 -16.73 -11.85 10.48
CA GLU A 159 -17.84 -11.40 9.63
C GLU A 159 -17.43 -11.37 8.15
N ILE A 160 -16.25 -10.82 7.85
CA ILE A 160 -15.71 -10.83 6.48
C ILE A 160 -15.65 -12.27 5.94
N LYS A 161 -15.03 -13.20 6.68
CA LYS A 161 -14.95 -14.62 6.25
C LYS A 161 -16.30 -15.26 6.03
N ARG A 162 -17.30 -14.87 6.84
CA ARG A 162 -18.64 -15.49 6.78
C ARG A 162 -19.49 -14.98 5.63
N TYR A 163 -19.36 -13.71 5.28
CA TYR A 163 -20.31 -13.04 4.39
C TYR A 163 -19.71 -12.48 3.10
N SER A 164 -18.38 -12.52 2.91
CA SER A 164 -17.79 -12.18 1.62
C SER A 164 -17.79 -13.40 0.67
N ASP A 165 -17.97 -13.13 -0.62
CA ASP A 165 -17.85 -14.15 -1.67
C ASP A 165 -16.37 -14.37 -2.04
N ALA A 166 -15.52 -13.37 -1.87
CA ALA A 166 -14.07 -13.48 -2.02
C ALA A 166 -13.31 -12.53 -1.08
N ILE A 167 -12.14 -12.97 -0.62
CA ILE A 167 -11.15 -12.17 0.08
C ILE A 167 -9.90 -12.15 -0.80
N VAL A 168 -9.44 -10.96 -1.19
CA VAL A 168 -8.25 -10.81 -2.01
C VAL A 168 -7.12 -10.24 -1.15
N THR A 169 -6.03 -10.97 -1.06
CA THR A 169 -4.78 -10.57 -0.41
C THR A 169 -3.73 -10.21 -1.45
N LEU A 170 -2.74 -9.42 -1.07
CA LEU A 170 -1.67 -8.99 -1.97
C LEU A 170 -0.49 -9.95 -2.00
N THR A 171 -0.36 -10.79 -0.96
CA THR A 171 0.75 -11.72 -0.75
C THR A 171 0.24 -13.08 -0.30
N GLN A 172 1.01 -14.12 -0.60
CA GLN A 172 0.73 -15.48 -0.13
C GLN A 172 0.84 -15.55 1.40
N GLU A 173 1.77 -14.80 1.99
CA GLU A 173 1.96 -14.74 3.43
C GLU A 173 0.70 -14.19 4.13
N ASP A 174 0.11 -13.07 3.62
CA ASP A 174 -1.15 -12.55 4.19
C ASP A 174 -2.31 -13.52 3.99
N ALA A 175 -2.37 -14.24 2.84
CA ALA A 175 -3.39 -15.26 2.60
C ALA A 175 -3.35 -16.36 3.69
N THR A 176 -2.16 -16.79 4.12
CA THR A 176 -2.03 -17.79 5.20
C THR A 176 -2.63 -17.31 6.51
N MET A 177 -2.56 -16.00 6.79
CA MET A 177 -3.17 -15.40 7.99
C MET A 177 -4.70 -15.43 7.98
N TRP A 178 -5.30 -15.45 6.80
CA TRP A 178 -6.74 -15.62 6.64
C TRP A 178 -7.18 -17.09 6.83
N GLY A 179 -6.25 -18.05 6.72
CA GLY A 179 -6.47 -19.48 6.87
C GLY A 179 -6.82 -20.17 5.56
N LYS A 180 -7.06 -21.48 5.61
CA LYS A 180 -7.41 -22.29 4.44
C LYS A 180 -8.89 -22.10 4.11
N ASP A 181 -9.20 -21.36 3.07
CA ASP A 181 -10.55 -21.08 2.60
C ASP A 181 -10.52 -20.92 1.07
N PRO A 182 -11.38 -21.58 0.29
CA PRO A 182 -11.39 -21.50 -1.16
C PRO A 182 -11.75 -20.10 -1.70
N ASN A 183 -12.31 -19.24 -0.85
CA ASN A 183 -12.67 -17.88 -1.21
C ASN A 183 -11.53 -16.88 -0.99
N ILE A 184 -10.34 -17.34 -0.55
CA ILE A 184 -9.14 -16.51 -0.42
C ILE A 184 -8.35 -16.58 -1.72
N HIS A 185 -8.09 -15.42 -2.31
CA HIS A 185 -7.36 -15.27 -3.55
C HIS A 185 -6.16 -14.36 -3.33
N VAL A 186 -5.02 -14.67 -3.96
CA VAL A 186 -3.85 -13.81 -3.96
C VAL A 186 -3.76 -13.12 -5.30
N ILE A 187 -3.97 -11.80 -5.32
CA ILE A 187 -3.82 -10.95 -6.51
C ILE A 187 -2.95 -9.76 -6.10
N PRO A 188 -1.68 -9.75 -6.50
CA PRO A 188 -0.75 -8.68 -6.16
C PRO A 188 -1.18 -7.32 -6.71
N ASN A 189 -0.61 -6.26 -6.16
CA ASN A 189 -0.73 -4.93 -6.75
C ASN A 189 0.06 -4.84 -8.07
N THR A 190 -0.36 -3.91 -8.91
CA THR A 190 0.32 -3.54 -10.14
C THR A 190 0.86 -2.10 -10.04
N THR A 191 1.66 -1.67 -11.00
CA THR A 191 2.06 -0.28 -11.16
C THR A 191 2.04 0.13 -12.63
N SER A 192 1.61 1.35 -12.90
CA SER A 192 1.61 1.96 -14.24
C SER A 192 3.01 2.35 -14.72
N ILE A 193 4.04 2.27 -13.86
CA ILE A 193 5.43 2.64 -14.20
C ILE A 193 6.12 1.55 -15.05
N ILE A 194 5.59 0.32 -15.11
CA ILE A 194 6.28 -0.84 -15.73
C ILE A 194 6.57 -0.67 -17.23
N ASP A 195 5.76 0.07 -17.95
CA ASP A 195 5.89 0.17 -19.43
C ASP A 195 6.84 1.28 -19.89
N THR A 196 7.75 1.76 -19.04
CA THR A 196 8.74 2.76 -19.43
C THR A 196 9.89 2.13 -20.20
N HIS A 197 10.24 2.73 -21.36
CA HIS A 197 11.45 2.37 -22.10
C HIS A 197 12.74 2.84 -21.43
N THR A 198 12.62 3.71 -20.41
CA THR A 198 13.74 4.29 -19.66
C THR A 198 14.16 3.40 -18.51
N SER A 199 15.46 3.41 -18.18
CA SER A 199 16.02 2.73 -17.02
C SER A 199 17.06 3.61 -16.37
N SER A 200 17.24 3.48 -15.07
CA SER A 200 18.39 4.06 -14.40
C SER A 200 19.67 3.43 -14.93
N PRO A 201 20.72 4.21 -15.20
CA PRO A 201 22.05 3.67 -15.51
C PRO A 201 22.72 3.07 -14.26
N CYS A 202 22.19 3.27 -13.08
CA CYS A 202 22.72 2.86 -11.77
C CYS A 202 24.16 3.34 -11.53
N GLU A 203 24.50 4.56 -12.00
CA GLU A 203 25.84 5.16 -11.90
C GLU A 203 25.93 6.29 -10.86
N ALA A 204 24.81 6.93 -10.58
CA ALA A 204 24.79 8.01 -9.59
C ALA A 204 25.17 7.50 -8.20
N PRO A 205 26.00 8.19 -7.43
CA PRO A 205 26.34 7.79 -6.06
C PRO A 205 25.18 8.11 -5.11
N ARG A 206 24.01 7.51 -5.36
CA ARG A 206 22.76 7.87 -4.73
C ARG A 206 21.93 6.63 -4.40
N VAL A 207 21.54 6.54 -3.11
CA VAL A 207 20.55 5.59 -2.59
C VAL A 207 19.25 6.35 -2.37
N ILE A 208 18.13 5.78 -2.80
CA ILE A 208 16.80 6.36 -2.60
C ILE A 208 15.97 5.49 -1.67
N ALA A 209 15.15 6.13 -0.84
CA ALA A 209 14.08 5.50 -0.07
C ALA A 209 12.81 6.34 -0.18
N ALA A 210 11.65 5.72 -0.27
CA ALA A 210 10.39 6.44 -0.43
C ALA A 210 9.27 5.80 0.41
N GLY A 211 8.43 6.65 1.03
CA GLY A 211 7.29 6.19 1.80
C GLY A 211 6.83 7.17 2.85
N ARG A 212 5.72 6.84 3.52
CA ARG A 212 5.23 7.67 4.64
C ARG A 212 6.26 7.70 5.77
N LEU A 213 6.54 8.87 6.31
CA LEU A 213 7.45 9.02 7.46
C LEU A 213 6.72 8.57 8.75
N THR A 214 6.69 7.26 8.95
CA THR A 214 6.03 6.58 10.07
C THR A 214 6.92 5.47 10.60
N TRP A 215 6.64 4.99 11.80
CA TRP A 215 7.34 3.84 12.37
C TRP A 215 7.31 2.60 11.45
N GLN A 216 6.20 2.40 10.72
CA GLN A 216 6.07 1.27 9.78
C GLN A 216 7.22 1.21 8.79
N LYS A 217 7.64 2.35 8.24
CA LYS A 217 8.65 2.43 7.19
C LYS A 217 10.10 2.31 7.69
N GLY A 218 10.32 2.37 9.02
CA GLY A 218 11.61 2.07 9.63
C GLY A 218 12.77 2.93 9.13
N PHE A 219 12.53 4.18 8.75
CA PHE A 219 13.58 5.08 8.28
C PHE A 219 14.62 5.42 9.37
N ASP A 220 14.25 5.28 10.64
CA ASP A 220 15.18 5.32 11.78
C ASP A 220 16.27 4.25 11.64
N ARG A 221 15.90 3.03 11.30
CA ARG A 221 16.83 1.92 11.06
C ARG A 221 17.70 2.15 9.80
N LEU A 222 17.13 2.79 8.77
CA LEU A 222 17.88 3.15 7.58
C LEU A 222 18.95 4.20 7.88
N ILE A 223 18.63 5.20 8.72
CA ILE A 223 19.59 6.22 9.16
C ILE A 223 20.73 5.56 9.96
N ASP A 224 20.41 4.61 10.86
CA ASP A 224 21.43 3.86 11.61
C ASP A 224 22.33 3.02 10.69
N ALA A 225 21.75 2.36 9.68
CA ALA A 225 22.54 1.65 8.68
C ALA A 225 23.39 2.60 7.81
N TRP A 226 22.85 3.78 7.50
CA TRP A 226 23.57 4.77 6.69
C TRP A 226 24.81 5.34 7.38
N ASP A 227 24.81 5.49 8.70
CA ASP A 227 26.02 5.88 9.45
C ASP A 227 27.19 4.91 9.19
N ILE A 228 26.90 3.62 9.04
CA ILE A 228 27.90 2.60 8.69
C ILE A 228 28.35 2.76 7.22
N VAL A 229 27.39 2.94 6.32
CA VAL A 229 27.65 3.12 4.87
C VAL A 229 28.51 4.36 4.64
N GLN A 230 28.15 5.49 5.27
CA GLN A 230 28.82 6.77 5.10
C GLN A 230 30.30 6.75 5.52
N LYS A 231 30.64 5.99 6.56
CA LYS A 231 32.03 5.80 7.00
C LYS A 231 32.88 5.05 5.97
N ARG A 232 32.28 4.19 5.17
CA ARG A 232 32.97 3.41 4.12
C ARG A 232 32.93 4.11 2.77
N HIS A 233 31.86 4.83 2.48
CA HIS A 233 31.58 5.43 1.16
C HIS A 233 31.12 6.89 1.30
N PRO A 234 32.00 7.81 1.73
CA PRO A 234 31.65 9.21 2.05
C PRO A 234 31.14 10.03 0.84
N GLY A 235 31.32 9.53 -0.39
CA GLY A 235 30.83 10.18 -1.61
C GLY A 235 29.39 9.80 -2.00
N TRP A 236 28.73 8.93 -1.24
CA TRP A 236 27.35 8.52 -1.53
C TRP A 236 26.34 9.33 -0.71
N MET A 237 25.14 9.51 -1.29
CA MET A 237 24.04 10.25 -0.71
C MET A 237 22.83 9.35 -0.49
N LEU A 238 22.09 9.58 0.59
CA LEU A 238 20.79 8.97 0.86
C LEU A 238 19.69 10.02 0.78
N ASP A 239 18.75 9.82 -0.14
CA ASP A 239 17.56 10.66 -0.28
C ASP A 239 16.31 9.91 0.17
N ILE A 240 15.61 10.45 1.17
CA ILE A 240 14.38 9.89 1.73
C ILE A 240 13.22 10.78 1.30
N PHE A 241 12.27 10.25 0.50
CA PHE A 241 11.10 10.97 0.02
C PHE A 241 9.85 10.59 0.79
N GLY A 242 9.19 11.58 1.37
CA GLY A 242 7.91 11.33 2.02
C GLY A 242 7.48 12.38 3.03
N GLU A 243 6.31 12.17 3.58
CA GLU A 243 5.71 12.97 4.64
C GLU A 243 5.14 12.08 5.75
N GLY A 244 5.03 12.63 6.94
CA GLY A 244 4.45 11.92 8.09
C GLY A 244 4.93 12.50 9.42
N PHE A 245 4.27 12.05 10.49
CA PHE A 245 4.48 12.56 11.84
C PHE A 245 5.86 12.19 12.46
N TYR A 246 6.61 11.30 11.81
CA TYR A 246 7.98 10.93 12.23
C TYR A 246 9.05 11.88 11.66
N LYS A 247 8.68 12.86 10.84
CA LYS A 247 9.64 13.76 10.18
C LYS A 247 10.59 14.43 11.16
N ASP A 248 10.06 15.06 12.21
CA ASP A 248 10.87 15.77 13.20
C ASP A 248 11.81 14.83 13.96
N PHE A 249 11.33 13.62 14.30
CA PHE A 249 12.13 12.59 14.95
C PHE A 249 13.31 12.16 14.06
N LEU A 250 13.05 11.86 12.79
CA LEU A 250 14.08 11.44 11.82
C LEU A 250 15.08 12.58 11.55
N THR A 251 14.61 13.82 11.40
CA THR A 251 15.47 14.99 11.21
C THR A 251 16.40 15.20 12.41
N LYS A 252 15.86 15.00 13.61
CA LYS A 252 16.68 15.05 14.83
C LYS A 252 17.72 13.93 14.86
N GLN A 253 17.37 12.70 14.49
CA GLN A 253 18.30 11.57 14.45
C GLN A 253 19.44 11.83 13.46
N VAL A 254 19.14 12.33 12.24
CA VAL A 254 20.17 12.73 11.24
C VAL A 254 21.14 13.73 11.84
N LYS A 255 20.64 14.75 12.55
CA LYS A 255 21.47 15.78 13.20
C LYS A 255 22.31 15.21 14.35
N ASP A 256 21.69 14.40 15.22
CA ASP A 256 22.39 13.81 16.38
C ASP A 256 23.54 12.89 15.93
N GLN A 257 23.40 12.23 14.78
CA GLN A 257 24.44 11.39 14.15
C GLN A 257 25.37 12.16 13.20
N LYS A 258 25.17 13.48 13.01
CA LYS A 258 25.99 14.36 12.14
C LYS A 258 26.00 13.90 10.67
N LEU A 259 24.85 13.44 10.17
CA LEU A 259 24.69 12.90 8.81
C LEU A 259 24.02 13.89 7.83
N GLU A 260 23.83 15.17 8.22
CA GLU A 260 23.17 16.19 7.39
C GLU A 260 23.88 16.44 6.06
N HIS A 261 25.14 16.12 5.97
CA HIS A 261 25.94 16.26 4.74
C HIS A 261 25.70 15.12 3.73
N SER A 262 25.06 14.03 4.11
CA SER A 262 24.88 12.83 3.28
C SER A 262 23.45 12.27 3.27
N ILE A 263 22.55 12.76 4.14
CA ILE A 263 21.13 12.39 4.15
C ILE A 263 20.29 13.63 3.89
N THR A 264 19.36 13.53 2.93
CA THR A 264 18.32 14.53 2.72
C THR A 264 16.93 13.92 2.87
N ILE A 265 16.08 14.53 3.71
CA ILE A 265 14.67 14.15 3.85
C ILE A 265 13.82 15.13 3.03
N HIS A 266 13.35 14.67 1.88
CA HIS A 266 12.52 15.42 0.96
C HIS A 266 11.02 15.29 1.29
N PRO A 267 10.19 16.28 0.93
CA PRO A 267 8.76 16.15 0.96
C PRO A 267 8.28 15.08 -0.04
N PHE A 268 6.99 14.75 0.01
CA PHE A 268 6.37 13.95 -1.04
C PHE A 268 6.56 14.61 -2.42
N THR A 269 6.85 13.80 -3.44
CA THR A 269 6.95 14.25 -4.83
C THR A 269 5.99 13.46 -5.72
N GLN A 270 5.37 14.14 -6.69
CA GLN A 270 4.59 13.49 -7.75
C GLN A 270 5.52 12.91 -8.85
N ASN A 271 6.76 13.36 -8.91
CA ASN A 271 7.74 12.95 -9.92
C ASN A 271 8.74 11.93 -9.38
N ILE A 272 8.27 10.96 -8.58
CA ILE A 272 9.14 9.94 -7.98
C ILE A 272 9.84 9.08 -9.04
N THR A 273 9.25 8.93 -10.23
CA THR A 273 9.85 8.22 -11.36
C THR A 273 11.21 8.79 -11.74
N GLN A 274 11.33 10.13 -11.81
CA GLN A 274 12.60 10.77 -12.13
C GLN A 274 13.63 10.58 -11.00
N GLU A 275 13.18 10.55 -9.76
CA GLU A 275 14.05 10.32 -8.61
C GLU A 275 14.63 8.90 -8.61
N TYR A 276 13.81 7.90 -8.96
CA TYR A 276 14.33 6.52 -9.17
C TYR A 276 15.33 6.46 -10.32
N LEU A 277 15.04 7.09 -11.48
CA LEU A 277 15.95 7.10 -12.63
C LEU A 277 17.31 7.74 -12.30
N ASN A 278 17.35 8.69 -11.38
CA ASN A 278 18.55 9.36 -10.92
C ASN A 278 19.23 8.65 -9.73
N SER A 279 18.80 7.43 -9.39
CA SER A 279 19.32 6.67 -8.26
C SER A 279 19.90 5.33 -8.70
N SER A 280 20.86 4.81 -7.93
CA SER A 280 21.54 3.55 -8.23
C SER A 280 21.07 2.37 -7.40
N ILE A 281 20.51 2.63 -6.21
CA ILE A 281 20.03 1.62 -5.27
C ILE A 281 18.77 2.16 -4.59
N MET A 282 17.74 1.30 -4.47
CA MET A 282 16.56 1.56 -3.65
C MET A 282 16.67 0.82 -2.32
N ALA A 283 16.45 1.51 -1.20
CA ALA A 283 16.49 0.94 0.14
C ALA A 283 15.11 0.88 0.79
N LEU A 284 14.66 -0.32 1.20
CA LEU A 284 13.42 -0.52 1.95
C LEU A 284 13.71 -1.04 3.35
N SER A 285 13.55 -0.18 4.34
CA SER A 285 13.84 -0.48 5.75
C SER A 285 12.62 -0.80 6.62
N SER A 286 11.48 -1.07 6.01
CA SER A 286 10.18 -1.22 6.68
C SER A 286 10.16 -2.27 7.79
N ASN A 287 9.40 -2.00 8.86
CA ASN A 287 9.12 -2.98 9.91
C ASN A 287 8.14 -4.07 9.43
N TYR A 288 7.21 -3.68 8.58
CA TYR A 288 6.26 -4.54 7.88
C TYR A 288 5.68 -3.80 6.67
N GLU A 289 5.17 -4.53 5.69
CA GLU A 289 4.49 -4.02 4.51
C GLU A 289 3.08 -4.59 4.35
N GLY A 290 2.32 -4.09 3.42
CA GLY A 290 1.15 -4.77 2.87
C GLY A 290 1.50 -5.49 1.57
N PHE A 291 2.49 -4.93 0.84
CA PHE A 291 3.02 -5.48 -0.41
C PHE A 291 4.43 -4.93 -0.69
N GLY A 292 4.63 -3.62 -0.70
CA GLY A 292 5.90 -3.00 -1.04
C GLY A 292 5.90 -2.35 -2.44
N LEU A 293 4.90 -1.53 -2.75
CA LEU A 293 4.75 -0.86 -4.05
C LEU A 293 6.03 -0.15 -4.53
N VAL A 294 6.73 0.51 -3.62
CA VAL A 294 7.97 1.24 -3.94
C VAL A 294 9.08 0.32 -4.48
N LEU A 295 9.06 -0.99 -4.14
CA LEU A 295 9.96 -1.98 -4.72
C LEU A 295 9.66 -2.19 -6.19
N ILE A 296 8.38 -2.49 -6.53
CA ILE A 296 8.01 -2.71 -7.93
C ILE A 296 8.12 -1.44 -8.78
N GLU A 297 7.97 -0.26 -8.18
CA GLU A 297 8.21 1.03 -8.84
C GLU A 297 9.70 1.20 -9.20
N ALA A 298 10.60 1.01 -8.23
CA ALA A 298 12.04 1.11 -8.45
C ALA A 298 12.56 0.05 -9.44
N MET A 299 12.14 -1.21 -9.26
CA MET A 299 12.50 -2.33 -10.14
C MET A 299 12.04 -2.08 -11.59
N SER A 300 10.85 -1.46 -11.80
CA SER A 300 10.35 -1.13 -13.13
C SER A 300 11.25 -0.16 -13.89
N LEU A 301 12.02 0.63 -13.15
CA LEU A 301 12.99 1.59 -13.69
C LEU A 301 14.42 1.06 -13.66
N GLY A 302 14.61 -0.25 -13.42
CA GLY A 302 15.90 -0.90 -13.41
C GLY A 302 16.79 -0.53 -12.22
N VAL A 303 16.18 -0.11 -11.09
CA VAL A 303 16.91 0.19 -9.85
C VAL A 303 16.87 -1.05 -8.96
N PRO A 304 18.02 -1.68 -8.65
CA PRO A 304 18.07 -2.82 -7.75
C PRO A 304 17.72 -2.40 -6.32
N CYS A 305 17.06 -3.30 -5.59
CA CYS A 305 16.57 -3.04 -4.26
C CYS A 305 17.40 -3.75 -3.19
N VAL A 306 17.68 -3.05 -2.08
CA VAL A 306 18.11 -3.64 -0.82
C VAL A 306 16.95 -3.52 0.16
N SER A 307 16.45 -4.63 0.67
CA SER A 307 15.29 -4.63 1.56
C SER A 307 15.52 -5.48 2.80
N PHE A 308 15.00 -5.03 3.94
CA PHE A 308 14.72 -5.99 4.99
C PHE A 308 13.69 -7.00 4.50
N ASP A 309 13.90 -8.27 4.80
CA ASP A 309 12.89 -9.31 4.67
C ASP A 309 11.88 -9.16 5.84
N CYS A 310 11.12 -8.07 5.75
CA CYS A 310 10.07 -7.78 6.71
C CYS A 310 8.78 -8.52 6.32
N PRO A 311 7.87 -8.76 7.26
CA PRO A 311 6.61 -9.43 6.96
C PRO A 311 5.84 -8.75 5.82
N PHE A 312 5.31 -9.58 4.92
CA PHE A 312 4.40 -9.27 3.82
C PHE A 312 5.00 -8.43 2.68
N GLY A 313 5.57 -9.10 1.72
CA GLY A 313 5.87 -8.54 0.41
C GLY A 313 7.31 -8.62 -0.08
N PRO A 314 8.34 -8.14 0.63
CA PRO A 314 9.69 -8.07 0.07
C PRO A 314 10.21 -9.40 -0.49
N SER A 315 10.09 -10.51 0.23
CA SER A 315 10.50 -11.84 -0.23
C SER A 315 9.63 -12.42 -1.36
N GLU A 316 8.44 -11.90 -1.57
CA GLU A 316 7.62 -12.27 -2.74
C GLU A 316 7.93 -11.43 -3.99
N ILE A 317 8.55 -10.25 -3.79
CA ILE A 317 8.88 -9.31 -4.86
C ILE A 317 10.33 -9.47 -5.30
N ILE A 318 11.28 -9.48 -4.36
CA ILE A 318 12.70 -9.55 -4.64
C ILE A 318 13.14 -11.01 -4.71
N ARG A 319 13.84 -11.37 -5.77
CA ARG A 319 14.61 -12.61 -5.86
C ARG A 319 16.02 -12.33 -5.35
N ASP A 320 16.27 -12.77 -4.12
CA ASP A 320 17.54 -12.51 -3.45
C ASP A 320 18.73 -12.94 -4.30
N GLN A 321 19.75 -12.06 -4.40
CA GLN A 321 20.97 -12.24 -5.20
C GLN A 321 20.76 -12.39 -6.73
N GLU A 322 19.54 -12.07 -7.23
CA GLU A 322 19.23 -12.08 -8.67
C GLU A 322 18.80 -10.69 -9.17
N ASP A 323 17.90 -10.02 -8.43
CA ASP A 323 17.34 -8.72 -8.81
C ASP A 323 17.35 -7.69 -7.65
N GLY A 324 17.97 -8.07 -6.54
CA GLY A 324 18.13 -7.28 -5.32
C GLY A 324 18.70 -8.12 -4.19
N LEU A 325 18.78 -7.52 -3.00
CA LEU A 325 19.28 -8.17 -1.80
C LEU A 325 18.24 -8.13 -0.68
N LEU A 326 17.98 -9.29 -0.08
CA LEU A 326 17.14 -9.43 1.11
C LEU A 326 18.02 -9.61 2.35
N VAL A 327 17.74 -8.81 3.37
CA VAL A 327 18.46 -8.84 4.64
C VAL A 327 17.49 -9.20 5.76
N LYS A 328 17.92 -10.04 6.69
CA LYS A 328 17.10 -10.41 7.85
C LYS A 328 16.52 -9.16 8.53
N ASN A 329 15.22 -9.18 8.79
CA ASN A 329 14.53 -8.03 9.38
C ASN A 329 15.15 -7.59 10.70
N GLY A 330 15.59 -6.33 10.77
CA GLY A 330 16.24 -5.73 11.93
C GLY A 330 17.76 -5.91 12.02
N ASP A 331 18.38 -6.59 11.07
CA ASP A 331 19.85 -6.67 10.98
C ASP A 331 20.42 -5.41 10.31
N ILE A 332 20.65 -4.37 11.12
CA ILE A 332 21.16 -3.07 10.66
C ILE A 332 22.54 -3.21 10.00
N GLN A 333 23.42 -4.02 10.60
CA GLN A 333 24.77 -4.22 10.05
C GLN A 333 24.72 -4.97 8.73
N GLY A 334 23.90 -6.02 8.62
CA GLY A 334 23.68 -6.74 7.38
C GLY A 334 23.10 -5.85 6.28
N PHE A 335 22.16 -4.95 6.64
CA PHE A 335 21.56 -4.00 5.70
C PHE A 335 22.58 -2.99 5.18
N ALA A 336 23.41 -2.43 6.05
CA ALA A 336 24.53 -1.56 5.66
C ALA A 336 25.51 -2.29 4.76
N ASN A 337 25.88 -3.54 5.09
CA ASN A 337 26.77 -4.36 4.27
C ASN A 337 26.21 -4.63 2.88
N ALA A 338 24.91 -4.91 2.76
CA ALA A 338 24.25 -5.13 1.49
C ALA A 338 24.25 -3.87 0.60
N ILE A 339 24.04 -2.68 1.18
CA ILE A 339 24.18 -1.41 0.45
C ILE A 339 25.63 -1.21 0.00
N CYS A 340 26.61 -1.37 0.92
CA CYS A 340 28.03 -1.25 0.58
C CYS A 340 28.44 -2.24 -0.52
N HIS A 341 27.95 -3.48 -0.47
CA HIS A 341 28.23 -4.47 -1.50
C HIS A 341 27.78 -3.98 -2.88
N LEU A 342 26.56 -3.48 -3.04
CA LEU A 342 26.11 -2.93 -4.32
C LEU A 342 26.84 -1.63 -4.71
N ILE A 343 27.33 -0.86 -3.78
CA ILE A 343 28.18 0.31 -4.04
C ILE A 343 29.52 -0.13 -4.64
N GLU A 344 30.15 -1.13 -4.05
CA GLU A 344 31.48 -1.62 -4.38
C GLU A 344 31.49 -2.46 -5.69
N HIS A 345 30.35 -3.08 -6.04
CA HIS A 345 30.22 -3.99 -7.19
C HIS A 345 29.29 -3.41 -8.28
N GLU A 346 29.77 -2.39 -8.99
CA GLU A 346 28.97 -1.69 -10.02
C GLU A 346 28.41 -2.60 -11.09
N ALA A 347 29.20 -3.54 -11.58
CA ALA A 347 28.75 -4.49 -12.61
C ALA A 347 27.58 -5.36 -12.12
N GLU A 348 27.63 -5.84 -10.89
CA GLU A 348 26.58 -6.62 -10.25
C GLU A 348 25.33 -5.75 -9.99
N ARG A 349 25.53 -4.53 -9.48
CA ARG A 349 24.44 -3.54 -9.29
C ARG A 349 23.67 -3.30 -10.59
N LYS A 350 24.37 -3.09 -11.70
CA LYS A 350 23.76 -2.93 -13.03
C LYS A 350 23.09 -4.20 -13.53
N ALA A 351 23.68 -5.37 -13.28
CA ALA A 351 23.08 -6.66 -13.63
C ALA A 351 21.78 -6.90 -12.84
N PHE A 352 21.77 -6.64 -11.54
CA PHE A 352 20.57 -6.72 -10.71
C PHE A 352 19.48 -5.75 -11.19
N GLY A 353 19.83 -4.51 -11.53
CA GLY A 353 18.89 -3.55 -12.09
C GLY A 353 18.22 -4.04 -13.37
N LYS A 354 18.99 -4.66 -14.27
CA LYS A 354 18.47 -5.28 -15.50
C LYS A 354 17.54 -6.46 -15.18
N SER A 355 17.94 -7.35 -14.28
CA SER A 355 17.11 -8.48 -13.83
C SER A 355 15.83 -8.01 -13.17
N ALA A 356 15.93 -6.98 -12.32
CA ALA A 356 14.79 -6.37 -11.63
C ALA A 356 13.73 -5.88 -12.63
N LYS A 357 14.17 -5.16 -13.69
CA LYS A 357 13.27 -4.66 -14.73
C LYS A 357 12.56 -5.76 -15.51
N GLU A 358 13.22 -6.88 -15.75
CA GLU A 358 12.58 -8.03 -16.40
C GLU A 358 11.63 -8.76 -15.44
N ASN A 359 12.10 -9.05 -14.23
CA ASN A 359 11.34 -9.82 -13.27
C ASN A 359 10.06 -9.12 -12.78
N VAL A 360 10.09 -7.78 -12.66
CA VAL A 360 8.94 -6.99 -12.20
C VAL A 360 7.77 -7.00 -13.19
N LYS A 361 7.98 -7.35 -14.45
CA LYS A 361 6.91 -7.43 -15.48
C LYS A 361 5.77 -8.35 -15.08
N ARG A 362 6.01 -9.31 -14.17
CA ARG A 362 4.93 -10.15 -13.60
C ARG A 362 3.88 -9.35 -12.85
N TYR A 363 4.19 -8.13 -12.42
CA TYR A 363 3.28 -7.19 -11.75
C TYR A 363 2.73 -6.12 -12.70
N SER A 364 2.91 -6.27 -14.00
CA SER A 364 2.33 -5.34 -14.98
C SER A 364 0.79 -5.40 -14.98
N PRO A 365 0.11 -4.33 -15.37
CA PRO A 365 -1.35 -4.35 -15.53
C PRO A 365 -1.82 -5.47 -16.44
N GLN A 366 -1.06 -5.79 -17.51
CA GLN A 366 -1.36 -6.85 -18.48
C GLN A 366 -1.35 -8.25 -17.84
N ASN A 367 -0.57 -8.46 -16.77
CA ASN A 367 -0.48 -9.75 -16.07
C ASN A 367 -1.38 -9.82 -14.83
N ILE A 368 -1.66 -8.70 -14.18
CA ILE A 368 -2.44 -8.66 -12.94
C ILE A 368 -3.94 -8.44 -13.21
N MET A 369 -4.30 -7.53 -14.11
CA MET A 369 -5.70 -7.20 -14.33
C MET A 369 -6.55 -8.37 -14.88
N PRO A 370 -6.02 -9.28 -15.73
CA PRO A 370 -6.76 -10.48 -16.12
C PRO A 370 -7.13 -11.39 -14.93
N GLN A 371 -6.35 -11.39 -13.83
CA GLN A 371 -6.69 -12.18 -12.64
C GLN A 371 -7.92 -11.62 -11.93
N TRP A 372 -8.07 -10.29 -11.88
CA TRP A 372 -9.26 -9.62 -11.38
C TRP A 372 -10.48 -9.92 -12.25
N GLU A 373 -10.31 -9.82 -13.56
CA GLU A 373 -11.38 -10.11 -14.53
C GLU A 373 -11.88 -11.56 -14.40
N MET A 374 -10.95 -12.51 -14.32
CA MET A 374 -11.26 -13.93 -14.12
C MET A 374 -11.99 -14.18 -12.79
N LEU A 375 -11.54 -13.52 -11.70
CA LEU A 375 -12.21 -13.62 -10.41
C LEU A 375 -13.65 -13.10 -10.49
N PHE A 376 -13.87 -11.93 -11.08
CA PHE A 376 -15.19 -11.32 -11.18
C PHE A 376 -16.14 -12.16 -12.04
N HIS A 377 -15.68 -12.69 -13.17
CA HIS A 377 -16.45 -13.60 -13.99
C HIS A 377 -16.82 -14.87 -13.21
N LYS A 378 -15.84 -15.52 -12.58
CA LYS A 378 -16.09 -16.74 -11.77
C LYS A 378 -17.12 -16.52 -10.67
N LEU A 379 -17.15 -15.35 -10.04
CA LEU A 379 -18.13 -15.03 -8.99
C LEU A 379 -19.52 -14.74 -9.55
N THR A 380 -19.64 -14.22 -10.77
CA THR A 380 -20.90 -13.80 -11.38
C THR A 380 -21.50 -14.84 -12.32
N GLU A 381 -20.72 -15.80 -12.78
CA GLU A 381 -21.24 -16.98 -13.49
C GLU A 381 -22.19 -17.77 -12.57
N LYS A 382 -23.39 -18.08 -13.10
CA LYS A 382 -24.45 -18.79 -12.37
C LYS A 382 -24.28 -20.31 -12.51
#